data_a5a7d0e16fc1f888a567a31d65fa7cd3
#
_entry.id   a5a7d0e16fc1f888a567a31d65fa7cd3
#
_cell.length_a   1.000
_cell.length_b   1.000
_cell.length_c   1.000
_cell.angle_alpha   90.00
_cell.angle_beta   90.00
_cell.angle_gamma   90.00
#
_symmetry.space_group_name_H-M   'P 1'
#
loop_
_entity.id
_entity.type
_entity.pdbx_description
1 polymer ?
#
loop_
_entity_poly.entity_id
_entity_poly.type
_entity_poly.pdbx_seq_one_letter_code
_entity_poly.pdbx_strand_id
1 'polypeptide(L)'
;MMKISLLGSGLLLTALLLNGCGSSTVPDKAGESVFRYGTTAYGVAMENAGMDPHESYKGWSTLRYGVGETLFRFNEAMQPQPWLATGYEFLDDYTVKITLRDDVNFSSGARLTGTAVKACLEDLIW
;
A
#
# COMPACT_ATOMS: atom_id res chain seq x y z
N MET A 1 -64.89 -17.22 -35.08
CA MET A 1 -64.42 -16.09 -34.23
C MET A 1 -63.50 -16.65 -33.16
N MET A 2 -62.23 -16.52 -33.37
CA MET A 2 -61.24 -17.03 -32.41
C MET A 2 -60.38 -15.84 -31.94
N LYS A 3 -60.53 -15.49 -30.69
CA LYS A 3 -59.72 -14.44 -30.04
C LYS A 3 -58.47 -15.08 -29.46
N ILE A 4 -57.33 -14.80 -30.03
CA ILE A 4 -56.03 -15.17 -29.47
C ILE A 4 -55.56 -14.05 -28.57
N SER A 5 -55.48 -14.33 -27.29
CA SER A 5 -54.91 -13.44 -26.27
C SER A 5 -53.42 -13.61 -26.23
N LEU A 6 -52.70 -12.63 -26.75
CA LEU A 6 -51.22 -12.49 -26.65
C LEU A 6 -50.91 -11.56 -25.46
N LEU A 7 -50.81 -12.14 -24.29
CA LEU A 7 -50.26 -11.44 -23.11
C LEU A 7 -49.59 -12.48 -22.21
N GLY A 8 -48.31 -12.56 -22.24
CA GLY A 8 -47.58 -13.36 -21.24
C GLY A 8 -46.16 -13.83 -21.57
N SER A 9 -45.42 -13.14 -22.41
CA SER A 9 -44.02 -13.60 -22.72
C SER A 9 -43.01 -12.45 -22.77
N GLY A 10 -43.16 -11.44 -21.94
CA GLY A 10 -42.25 -10.30 -21.94
C GLY A 10 -41.57 -9.98 -20.62
N LEU A 11 -41.73 -10.82 -19.58
CA LEU A 11 -41.24 -10.43 -18.24
C LEU A 11 -40.27 -11.42 -17.61
N LEU A 12 -39.67 -12.34 -18.36
CA LEU A 12 -38.76 -13.34 -17.80
C LEU A 12 -37.31 -13.23 -18.29
N LEU A 13 -36.96 -12.18 -19.04
CA LEU A 13 -35.61 -12.06 -19.61
C LEU A 13 -34.74 -10.93 -19.04
N THR A 14 -35.24 -10.19 -18.06
CA THR A 14 -34.52 -9.06 -17.49
C THR A 14 -33.97 -9.30 -16.06
N ALA A 15 -34.17 -10.49 -15.50
CA ALA A 15 -33.71 -10.80 -14.12
C ALA A 15 -32.36 -11.55 -14.02
N LEU A 16 -31.66 -11.80 -15.14
CA LEU A 16 -30.43 -12.64 -15.14
C LEU A 16 -29.12 -11.87 -15.32
N LEU A 17 -29.12 -10.53 -15.34
CA LEU A 17 -27.88 -9.76 -15.56
C LEU A 17 -27.41 -8.93 -14.37
N LEU A 18 -27.91 -9.13 -13.16
CA LEU A 18 -27.53 -8.35 -11.97
C LEU A 18 -26.84 -9.16 -10.86
N ASN A 19 -26.37 -10.38 -11.15
CA ASN A 19 -25.58 -11.16 -10.17
C ASN A 19 -24.10 -11.22 -10.51
N GLY A 20 -23.50 -10.08 -10.84
CA GLY A 20 -22.09 -9.96 -11.23
C GLY A 20 -21.20 -9.11 -10.32
N CYS A 21 -21.61 -8.82 -9.09
CA CYS A 21 -20.74 -8.28 -8.06
C CYS A 21 -20.74 -9.21 -6.86
N GLY A 22 -19.79 -10.15 -6.85
CA GLY A 22 -19.46 -10.90 -5.65
C GLY A 22 -18.97 -9.94 -4.58
N SER A 23 -19.85 -9.43 -3.73
CA SER A 23 -19.48 -8.84 -2.46
C SER A 23 -18.88 -9.93 -1.59
N SER A 24 -17.55 -9.98 -1.54
CA SER A 24 -16.86 -10.67 -0.46
C SER A 24 -17.13 -9.88 0.83
N THR A 25 -18.24 -10.19 1.49
CA THR A 25 -18.52 -9.67 2.83
C THR A 25 -17.58 -10.37 3.81
N VAL A 26 -16.40 -9.75 4.03
CA VAL A 26 -15.65 -10.02 5.24
C VAL A 26 -16.44 -9.37 6.36
N PRO A 27 -16.82 -10.10 7.43
CA PRO A 27 -17.61 -9.52 8.51
C PRO A 27 -16.82 -8.40 9.19
N ASP A 28 -17.32 -7.16 9.05
CA ASP A 28 -16.84 -6.03 9.85
C ASP A 28 -17.28 -6.26 11.30
N LYS A 29 -16.31 -6.19 12.22
CA LYS A 29 -16.63 -6.06 13.63
C LYS A 29 -17.33 -4.72 13.82
N ALA A 30 -18.55 -4.74 14.36
CA ALA A 30 -19.33 -3.55 14.60
C ALA A 30 -18.52 -2.54 15.43
N GLY A 31 -18.21 -1.37 14.85
CA GLY A 31 -17.49 -0.26 15.49
C GLY A 31 -16.08 0.01 14.99
N GLU A 32 -15.53 -0.78 14.07
CA GLU A 32 -14.21 -0.55 13.49
C GLU A 32 -14.33 0.07 12.09
N SER A 33 -13.77 1.26 11.89
CA SER A 33 -13.68 1.88 10.55
C SER A 33 -12.54 1.24 9.79
N VAL A 34 -12.85 0.37 8.82
CA VAL A 34 -11.85 -0.32 8.00
C VAL A 34 -11.77 0.31 6.62
N PHE A 35 -10.61 0.86 6.28
CA PHE A 35 -10.28 1.26 4.90
C PHE A 35 -9.61 0.09 4.18
N ARG A 36 -10.18 -0.34 3.06
CA ARG A 36 -9.64 -1.44 2.24
C ARG A 36 -9.14 -0.87 0.93
N TYR A 37 -7.86 -1.05 0.68
CA TYR A 37 -7.22 -0.67 -0.57
C TYR A 37 -6.76 -1.92 -1.31
N GLY A 38 -7.16 -2.05 -2.57
CA GLY A 38 -6.72 -3.12 -3.47
C GLY A 38 -5.93 -2.55 -4.63
N THR A 39 -4.83 -3.19 -4.99
CA THR A 39 -4.04 -2.88 -6.18
C THR A 39 -3.93 -4.10 -7.07
N THR A 40 -3.95 -3.89 -8.38
CA THR A 40 -3.67 -4.95 -9.35
C THR A 40 -2.15 -5.16 -9.47
N ALA A 41 -1.72 -6.42 -9.40
CA ALA A 41 -0.33 -6.75 -9.68
C ALA A 41 -0.02 -6.59 -11.17
N TYR A 42 1.04 -5.89 -11.48
CA TYR A 42 1.56 -5.81 -12.86
C TYR A 42 2.35 -7.07 -13.20
N GLY A 43 1.68 -8.04 -13.83
CA GLY A 43 2.32 -9.24 -14.40
C GLY A 43 2.64 -10.38 -13.43
N VAL A 44 2.87 -11.56 -14.00
CA VAL A 44 3.06 -12.84 -13.29
C VAL A 44 4.33 -12.86 -12.41
N ALA A 45 5.34 -12.08 -12.77
CA ALA A 45 6.60 -12.00 -12.01
C ALA A 45 6.44 -11.40 -10.59
N MET A 46 5.28 -10.82 -10.29
CA MET A 46 5.01 -10.18 -9.00
C MET A 46 4.16 -11.03 -8.05
N GLU A 47 3.74 -12.23 -8.45
CA GLU A 47 2.87 -13.08 -7.61
C GLU A 47 3.53 -13.49 -6.28
N ASN A 48 4.85 -13.65 -6.29
CA ASN A 48 5.62 -14.05 -5.11
C ASN A 48 6.39 -12.91 -4.44
N ALA A 49 6.32 -11.70 -4.98
CA ALA A 49 6.99 -10.56 -4.39
C ALA A 49 6.28 -10.13 -3.10
N GLY A 50 7.03 -10.08 -2.02
CA GLY A 50 6.59 -9.60 -0.72
C GLY A 50 6.20 -8.12 -0.72
N MET A 51 5.90 -7.61 0.46
CA MET A 51 5.62 -6.18 0.67
C MET A 51 6.89 -5.38 1.00
N ASP A 52 8.06 -5.98 0.83
CA ASP A 52 9.35 -5.34 1.03
C ASP A 52 9.61 -4.31 -0.09
N PRO A 53 9.79 -3.02 0.24
CA PRO A 53 10.08 -1.98 -0.75
C PRO A 53 11.42 -2.16 -1.46
N HIS A 54 12.34 -2.98 -0.93
CA HIS A 54 13.64 -3.26 -1.52
C HIS A 54 13.56 -4.33 -2.62
N GLU A 55 12.57 -5.23 -2.56
CA GLU A 55 12.51 -6.38 -3.46
C GLU A 55 11.64 -6.17 -4.69
N SER A 56 10.62 -5.32 -4.62
CA SER A 56 9.63 -5.27 -5.69
C SER A 56 8.84 -3.98 -5.81
N TYR A 57 8.21 -3.82 -6.98
CA TYR A 57 7.23 -2.74 -7.20
C TYR A 57 6.02 -2.80 -6.23
N LYS A 58 5.58 -3.99 -5.83
CA LYS A 58 4.53 -4.15 -4.80
C LYS A 58 5.00 -3.60 -3.45
N GLY A 59 6.23 -3.94 -3.06
CA GLY A 59 6.85 -3.41 -1.86
C GLY A 59 6.98 -1.88 -1.93
N TRP A 60 7.45 -1.33 -3.04
CA TRP A 60 7.51 0.11 -3.25
C TRP A 60 6.13 0.79 -3.10
N SER A 61 5.05 0.14 -3.47
CA SER A 61 3.69 0.66 -3.28
C SER A 61 3.35 0.89 -1.80
N THR A 62 3.97 0.15 -0.88
CA THR A 62 3.78 0.36 0.57
C THR A 62 4.24 1.75 1.02
N LEU A 63 5.32 2.26 0.44
CA LEU A 63 5.80 3.64 0.69
C LEU A 63 4.83 4.67 0.12
N ARG A 64 4.30 4.40 -1.07
CA ARG A 64 3.37 5.31 -1.76
C ARG A 64 2.05 5.47 -1.02
N TYR A 65 1.57 4.42 -0.38
CA TYR A 65 0.29 4.41 0.35
C TYR A 65 0.42 4.65 1.85
N GLY A 66 1.62 5.00 2.32
CA GLY A 66 1.85 5.41 3.70
C GLY A 66 1.87 4.25 4.70
N VAL A 67 2.09 3.01 4.24
CA VAL A 67 2.34 1.85 5.12
C VAL A 67 3.78 1.86 5.59
N GLY A 68 4.73 2.07 4.67
CA GLY A 68 6.14 2.31 4.97
C GLY A 68 6.46 3.80 4.93
N GLU A 69 7.55 4.18 5.59
CA GLU A 69 8.03 5.56 5.63
C GLU A 69 9.52 5.64 5.31
N THR A 70 9.95 6.78 4.78
CA THR A 70 11.33 7.03 4.37
C THR A 70 12.04 7.98 5.33
N LEU A 71 13.37 7.97 5.33
CA LEU A 71 14.17 8.92 6.11
C LEU A 71 13.95 10.37 5.66
N PHE A 72 13.85 10.56 4.34
CA PHE A 72 13.58 11.85 3.70
C PHE A 72 12.48 11.69 2.68
N ARG A 73 11.76 12.76 2.39
CA ARG A 73 10.77 12.85 1.31
C ARG A 73 11.21 13.91 0.31
N PHE A 74 10.79 13.77 -0.94
CA PHE A 74 11.01 14.82 -1.94
C PHE A 74 9.85 15.81 -1.93
N ASN A 75 10.16 17.11 -2.02
CA ASN A 75 9.19 18.16 -2.29
C ASN A 75 8.89 18.22 -3.80
N GLU A 76 8.02 19.16 -4.20
CA GLU A 76 7.65 19.36 -5.62
C GLU A 76 8.84 19.74 -6.51
N ALA A 77 9.87 20.35 -5.94
CA ALA A 77 11.12 20.69 -6.65
C ALA A 77 12.14 19.54 -6.64
N MET A 78 11.75 18.32 -6.24
CA MET A 78 12.62 17.15 -6.12
C MET A 78 13.80 17.34 -5.16
N GLN A 79 13.64 18.16 -4.14
CA GLN A 79 14.64 18.38 -3.10
C GLN A 79 14.30 17.52 -1.87
N PRO A 80 15.28 16.85 -1.24
CA PRO A 80 15.04 16.04 -0.04
C PRO A 80 14.62 16.94 1.12
N GLN A 81 13.55 16.53 1.79
CA GLN A 81 13.01 17.17 2.99
C GLN A 81 13.08 16.20 4.15
N PRO A 82 13.37 16.65 5.38
CA PRO A 82 13.32 15.82 6.58
C PRO A 82 11.98 15.11 6.75
N TRP A 83 12.03 13.82 7.17
CA TRP A 83 10.83 13.05 7.53
C TRP A 83 11.08 12.20 8.78
N LEU A 84 11.56 10.93 8.68
CA LEU A 84 12.02 10.16 9.84
C LEU A 84 13.40 10.60 10.32
N ALA A 85 14.19 11.19 9.42
CA ALA A 85 15.41 11.91 9.77
C ALA A 85 15.13 13.41 9.92
N THR A 86 15.85 14.07 10.80
CA THR A 86 15.82 15.53 10.98
C THR A 86 16.82 16.26 10.08
N GLY A 87 17.84 15.55 9.60
CA GLY A 87 18.87 16.12 8.73
C GLY A 87 19.97 15.13 8.41
N TYR A 88 20.87 15.58 7.54
CA TYR A 88 22.10 14.85 7.18
C TYR A 88 23.28 15.80 7.03
N GLU A 89 24.49 15.26 7.17
CA GLU A 89 25.75 15.98 7.06
C GLU A 89 26.78 15.08 6.34
N PHE A 90 27.41 15.56 5.28
CA PHE A 90 28.55 14.86 4.67
C PHE A 90 29.80 15.11 5.51
N LEU A 91 30.37 14.06 6.07
CA LEU A 91 31.60 14.13 6.85
C LEU A 91 32.81 14.08 5.93
N ASP A 92 32.73 13.35 4.83
CA ASP A 92 33.69 13.26 3.73
C ASP A 92 32.96 12.79 2.45
N ASP A 93 33.71 12.50 1.36
CA ASP A 93 33.17 12.10 0.06
C ASP A 93 32.41 10.75 0.08
N TYR A 94 32.59 9.94 1.12
CA TYR A 94 32.04 8.58 1.24
C TYR A 94 31.19 8.38 2.48
N THR A 95 31.17 9.35 3.39
CA THR A 95 30.51 9.23 4.69
C THR A 95 29.44 10.29 4.88
N VAL A 96 28.21 9.85 5.09
CA VAL A 96 27.09 10.71 5.45
C VAL A 96 26.61 10.36 6.86
N LYS A 97 26.47 11.37 7.70
CA LYS A 97 25.84 11.24 9.00
C LYS A 97 24.37 11.65 8.90
N ILE A 98 23.48 10.77 9.32
CA ILE A 98 22.03 11.03 9.35
C ILE A 98 21.60 11.14 10.81
N THR A 99 20.85 12.20 11.13
CA THR A 99 20.25 12.40 12.45
C THR A 99 18.79 12.00 12.39
N LEU A 100 18.38 11.06 13.24
CA LEU A 100 17.01 10.56 13.30
C LEU A 100 16.17 11.39 14.25
N ARG A 101 14.86 11.37 14.05
CA ARG A 101 13.89 11.82 15.06
C ARG A 101 13.93 10.89 16.27
N ASP A 102 13.65 11.43 17.45
CA ASP A 102 13.63 10.71 18.73
C ASP A 102 12.21 10.41 19.24
N ASP A 103 11.19 10.91 18.55
CA ASP A 103 9.78 10.78 18.91
C ASP A 103 9.01 9.73 18.08
N VAL A 104 9.72 8.90 17.28
CA VAL A 104 9.11 7.94 16.37
C VAL A 104 9.15 6.52 16.93
N ASN A 105 8.00 5.83 16.82
CA ASN A 105 7.90 4.40 17.08
C ASN A 105 7.34 3.67 15.84
N PHE A 106 7.79 2.44 15.63
CA PHE A 106 7.16 1.52 14.68
C PHE A 106 5.75 1.14 15.14
N SER A 107 4.93 0.62 14.24
CA SER A 107 3.60 0.09 14.57
C SER A 107 3.62 -1.03 15.61
N SER A 108 4.75 -1.73 15.77
CA SER A 108 4.99 -2.71 16.82
C SER A 108 5.20 -2.09 18.22
N GLY A 109 5.32 -0.76 18.33
CA GLY A 109 5.66 -0.04 19.55
C GLY A 109 7.17 0.10 19.80
N ALA A 110 8.04 -0.57 19.02
CA ALA A 110 9.49 -0.41 19.13
C ALA A 110 9.92 0.99 18.66
N ARG A 111 10.93 1.57 19.29
CA ARG A 111 11.47 2.89 18.91
C ARG A 111 12.28 2.83 17.61
N LEU A 112 12.19 3.87 16.81
CA LEU A 112 13.11 4.11 15.70
C LEU A 112 14.51 4.39 16.27
N THR A 113 15.50 3.57 15.85
CA THR A 113 16.90 3.70 16.30
C THR A 113 17.86 3.61 15.12
N GLY A 114 19.08 4.11 15.29
CA GLY A 114 20.15 3.94 14.30
C GLY A 114 20.44 2.47 13.98
N THR A 115 20.33 1.58 14.96
CA THR A 115 20.49 0.13 14.77
C THR A 115 19.41 -0.44 13.85
N ALA A 116 18.15 -0.03 14.02
CA ALA A 116 17.05 -0.49 13.16
C ALA A 116 17.21 0.03 11.72
N VAL A 117 17.59 1.29 11.54
CA VAL A 117 17.87 1.87 10.22
C VAL A 117 19.05 1.17 9.56
N LYS A 118 20.12 0.91 10.31
CA LYS A 118 21.29 0.16 9.82
C LYS A 118 20.89 -1.22 9.31
N ALA A 119 20.13 -1.99 10.09
CA ALA A 119 19.67 -3.32 9.67
C ALA A 119 18.85 -3.27 8.36
N CYS A 120 17.94 -2.30 8.22
CA CYS A 120 17.15 -2.10 7.00
C CYS A 120 18.02 -1.77 5.79
N LEU A 121 19.07 -0.94 5.95
CA LEU A 121 19.99 -0.59 4.86
C LEU A 121 20.94 -1.73 4.50
N GLU A 122 21.35 -2.54 5.46
CA GLU A 122 22.18 -3.73 5.22
C GLU A 122 21.42 -4.79 4.43
N ASP A 123 20.13 -4.94 4.67
CA ASP A 123 19.26 -5.85 3.91
C ASP A 123 19.11 -5.43 2.44
N LEU A 124 19.22 -4.13 2.15
CA LEU A 124 19.17 -3.59 0.79
C LEU A 124 20.41 -3.95 -0.05
N ILE A 125 21.56 -4.22 0.58
CA ILE A 125 22.87 -4.32 -0.11
C ILE A 125 23.16 -5.76 -0.57
N TRP A 126 22.40 -6.76 -0.12
CA TRP A 126 22.53 -8.17 -0.44
C TRP A 126 21.36 -8.65 -1.30
#